data_a67fb09e270433869e04b0db72f1bcff
#
_entry.id   a67fb09e270433869e04b0db72f1bcff
#
_cell.length_a   1.000
_cell.length_b   1.000
_cell.length_c   1.000
_cell.angle_alpha   90.00
_cell.angle_beta   90.00
_cell.angle_gamma   90.00
#
_symmetry.space_group_name_H-M   'P 1'
#
loop_
_entity.id
_entity.type
_entity.pdbx_description
1 polymer ?
#
loop_
_entity_poly.entity_id
_entity_poly.type
_entity_poly.pdbx_seq_one_letter_code
_entity_poly.pdbx_strand_id
1 'polypeptide(L)'
;MRLASIIPAVLAVLFSSPVYAQAWEEFTDRQEHFTVNFPGDPKVESITYKSEKGASLPAKVYTAKDPRGGEYKLTVVNYASDPTEAGTAIAQAAKAIRSKGDVRFDGLEHTNNMKSQRVSVVLPGSGRFLLSETLMNEGRLYIMEANTAPNVPPPAQFQASLQVLDDAGVAIRYKNPESTERAR
;
A
#
# COMPACT_ATOMS: atom_id res chain seq x y z
N MET A 1 25.70 -63.35 -37.11
CA MET A 1 26.05 -62.49 -36.01
C MET A 1 25.26 -61.20 -36.20
N ARG A 2 24.20 -60.93 -35.35
CA ARG A 2 23.41 -59.71 -35.39
C ARG A 2 23.82 -58.88 -34.18
N LEU A 3 24.41 -57.69 -34.38
CA LEU A 3 24.70 -56.74 -33.36
C LEU A 3 23.38 -55.98 -33.01
N ALA A 4 22.96 -56.15 -31.78
CA ALA A 4 21.87 -55.34 -31.21
C ALA A 4 22.45 -54.05 -30.70
N SER A 5 22.04 -52.88 -31.28
CA SER A 5 22.37 -51.57 -30.81
C SER A 5 21.45 -51.23 -29.65
N ILE A 6 22.01 -51.05 -28.46
CA ILE A 6 21.31 -50.56 -27.27
C ILE A 6 21.39 -49.03 -27.27
N ILE A 7 20.26 -48.35 -27.46
CA ILE A 7 20.14 -46.90 -27.32
C ILE A 7 19.85 -46.59 -25.85
N PRO A 8 20.71 -45.85 -25.15
CA PRO A 8 20.36 -45.40 -23.79
C PRO A 8 19.34 -44.25 -23.88
N ALA A 9 18.15 -44.50 -23.36
CA ALA A 9 17.14 -43.43 -23.13
C ALA A 9 17.63 -42.55 -21.98
N VAL A 10 18.08 -41.34 -22.32
CA VAL A 10 18.38 -40.30 -21.34
C VAL A 10 17.07 -39.72 -20.84
N LEU A 11 16.67 -40.09 -19.62
CA LEU A 11 15.52 -39.56 -18.91
C LEU A 11 15.85 -38.14 -18.41
N ALA A 12 15.49 -37.10 -19.18
CA ALA A 12 15.61 -35.72 -18.75
C ALA A 12 14.55 -35.45 -17.67
N VAL A 13 14.92 -35.52 -16.40
CA VAL A 13 14.10 -35.08 -15.28
C VAL A 13 14.08 -33.57 -15.29
N LEU A 14 13.01 -32.99 -15.84
CA LEU A 14 12.71 -31.57 -15.72
C LEU A 14 12.40 -31.25 -14.26
N PHE A 15 13.38 -30.72 -13.54
CA PHE A 15 13.16 -30.08 -12.25
C PHE A 15 12.35 -28.81 -12.50
N SER A 16 11.03 -28.93 -12.54
CA SER A 16 10.14 -27.79 -12.41
C SER A 16 10.22 -27.30 -10.96
N SER A 17 11.11 -26.34 -10.72
CA SER A 17 11.07 -25.60 -9.47
C SER A 17 9.66 -24.99 -9.33
N PRO A 18 8.95 -25.19 -8.23
CA PRO A 18 7.68 -24.52 -8.02
C PRO A 18 7.96 -23.02 -8.04
N VAL A 19 7.48 -22.34 -9.06
CA VAL A 19 7.39 -20.88 -9.05
C VAL A 19 6.32 -20.57 -8.01
N TYR A 20 6.73 -20.29 -6.79
CA TYR A 20 5.84 -19.70 -5.81
C TYR A 20 5.43 -18.32 -6.34
N ALA A 21 4.32 -18.27 -7.05
CA ALA A 21 3.64 -17.02 -7.28
C ALA A 21 3.27 -16.50 -5.90
N GLN A 22 3.92 -15.42 -5.48
CA GLN A 22 3.61 -14.81 -4.20
C GLN A 22 2.13 -14.42 -4.23
N ALA A 23 1.34 -15.05 -3.37
CA ALA A 23 -0.05 -14.70 -3.20
C ALA A 23 -0.13 -13.34 -2.51
N TRP A 24 -0.83 -12.39 -3.14
CA TRP A 24 -1.28 -11.19 -2.47
C TRP A 24 -2.55 -11.56 -1.71
N GLU A 25 -2.53 -11.32 -0.40
CA GLU A 25 -3.61 -11.69 0.49
C GLU A 25 -4.28 -10.45 1.07
N GLU A 26 -5.60 -10.49 1.18
CA GLU A 26 -6.35 -9.42 1.80
C GLU A 26 -6.17 -9.49 3.32
N PHE A 27 -5.67 -8.42 3.89
CA PHE A 27 -5.55 -8.21 5.32
C PHE A 27 -6.62 -7.20 5.77
N THR A 28 -7.34 -7.51 6.85
CA THR A 28 -8.39 -6.67 7.42
C THR A 28 -8.10 -6.33 8.87
N ASP A 29 -8.09 -5.04 9.22
CA ASP A 29 -8.16 -4.57 10.60
C ASP A 29 -9.47 -3.78 10.81
N ARG A 30 -10.44 -4.42 11.48
CA ARG A 30 -11.75 -3.80 11.75
C ARG A 30 -11.66 -2.69 12.79
N GLN A 31 -10.67 -2.69 13.68
CA GLN A 31 -10.48 -1.64 14.69
C GLN A 31 -9.94 -0.36 14.03
N GLU A 32 -9.12 -0.52 13.00
CA GLU A 32 -8.57 0.58 12.22
C GLU A 32 -9.35 0.85 10.94
N HIS A 33 -10.49 0.17 10.73
CA HIS A 33 -11.47 0.40 9.68
C HIS A 33 -10.91 0.31 8.26
N PHE A 34 -10.13 -0.74 7.96
CA PHE A 34 -9.63 -0.94 6.60
C PHE A 34 -9.49 -2.40 6.20
N THR A 35 -9.41 -2.63 4.88
CA THR A 35 -8.82 -3.82 4.27
C THR A 35 -7.85 -3.39 3.17
N VAL A 36 -6.78 -4.16 2.99
CA VAL A 36 -5.73 -3.92 1.98
C VAL A 36 -4.99 -5.21 1.65
N ASN A 37 -4.52 -5.35 0.40
CA ASN A 37 -3.74 -6.51 0.01
C ASN A 37 -2.25 -6.32 0.36
N PHE A 38 -1.66 -7.32 1.02
CA PHE A 38 -0.22 -7.41 1.27
C PHE A 38 0.39 -8.65 0.61
N PRO A 39 1.70 -8.63 0.31
CA PRO A 39 2.43 -9.83 -0.09
C PRO A 39 2.69 -10.72 1.13
N GLY A 40 1.68 -11.46 1.58
CA GLY A 40 1.68 -12.24 2.82
C GLY A 40 1.31 -11.42 4.06
N ASP A 41 1.28 -12.08 5.23
CA ASP A 41 0.89 -11.46 6.50
C ASP A 41 1.80 -10.28 6.88
N PRO A 42 1.24 -9.08 7.15
CA PRO A 42 2.03 -7.94 7.56
C PRO A 42 2.47 -8.04 9.02
N LYS A 43 3.68 -7.60 9.31
CA LYS A 43 4.08 -7.28 10.68
C LYS A 43 3.35 -6.03 11.14
N VAL A 44 2.74 -6.09 12.33
CA VAL A 44 1.97 -4.97 12.90
C VAL A 44 2.71 -4.40 14.11
N GLU A 45 2.89 -3.08 14.13
CA GLU A 45 3.54 -2.37 15.23
C GLU A 45 2.72 -1.15 15.65
N SER A 46 2.53 -0.96 16.96
CA SER A 46 1.96 0.27 17.51
C SER A 46 3.08 1.30 17.73
N ILE A 47 2.86 2.52 17.25
CA ILE A 47 3.83 3.61 17.37
C ILE A 47 3.16 4.89 17.87
N THR A 48 3.96 5.87 18.24
CA THR A 48 3.54 7.27 18.40
C THR A 48 3.91 8.04 17.15
N TYR A 49 2.90 8.52 16.41
CA TYR A 49 3.10 9.39 15.27
C TYR A 49 3.28 10.83 15.75
N LYS A 50 4.29 11.53 15.22
CA LYS A 50 4.47 12.95 15.48
C LYS A 50 3.91 13.76 14.33
N SER A 51 2.89 14.57 14.62
CA SER A 51 2.38 15.52 13.65
C SER A 51 3.37 16.67 13.41
N GLU A 52 3.18 17.45 12.34
CA GLU A 52 4.03 18.60 12.04
C GLU A 52 4.00 19.66 13.14
N LYS A 53 2.87 19.81 13.84
CA LYS A 53 2.70 20.75 14.95
C LYS A 53 3.16 20.17 16.30
N GLY A 54 3.66 18.93 16.32
CA GLY A 54 4.23 18.28 17.50
C GLY A 54 3.26 17.45 18.31
N ALA A 55 2.00 17.27 17.91
CA ALA A 55 1.09 16.37 18.58
C ALA A 55 1.60 14.92 18.54
N SER A 56 1.38 14.20 19.63
CA SER A 56 1.72 12.78 19.75
C SER A 56 0.45 11.95 19.57
N LEU A 57 0.30 11.33 18.41
CA LEU A 57 -0.91 10.61 18.03
C LEU A 57 -0.67 9.11 18.04
N PRO A 58 -1.63 8.29 18.51
CA PRO A 58 -1.52 6.84 18.40
C PRO A 58 -1.60 6.43 16.94
N ALA A 59 -0.73 5.49 16.55
CA ALA A 59 -0.73 4.96 15.19
C ALA A 59 -0.33 3.49 15.18
N LYS A 60 -0.75 2.77 14.13
CA LYS A 60 -0.30 1.42 13.81
C LYS A 60 0.40 1.42 12.46
N VAL A 61 1.43 0.61 12.35
CA VAL A 61 2.19 0.39 11.11
C VAL A 61 2.11 -1.07 10.74
N TYR A 62 1.70 -1.34 9.51
CA TYR A 62 1.59 -2.66 8.90
C TYR A 62 2.65 -2.75 7.81
N THR A 63 3.56 -3.71 7.88
CA THR A 63 4.68 -3.82 6.94
C THR A 63 4.81 -5.25 6.42
N ALA A 64 4.90 -5.40 5.10
CA ALA A 64 5.23 -6.66 4.46
C ALA A 64 6.29 -6.45 3.36
N LYS A 65 7.01 -7.52 3.02
CA LYS A 65 8.06 -7.51 1.99
C LYS A 65 7.80 -8.59 0.97
N ASP A 66 8.07 -8.29 -0.29
CA ASP A 66 8.05 -9.30 -1.35
C ASP A 66 9.43 -9.91 -1.58
N PRO A 67 9.55 -11.11 -2.21
CA PRO A 67 10.83 -11.76 -2.49
C PRO A 67 11.74 -10.96 -3.43
N ARG A 68 11.21 -9.97 -4.15
CA ARG A 68 11.98 -9.09 -5.04
C ARG A 68 12.55 -7.88 -4.29
N GLY A 69 12.35 -7.82 -2.96
CA GLY A 69 12.84 -6.76 -2.09
C GLY A 69 11.98 -5.50 -2.12
N GLY A 70 10.75 -5.59 -2.60
CA GLY A 70 9.72 -4.58 -2.40
C GLY A 70 9.29 -4.53 -0.93
N GLU A 71 9.07 -3.34 -0.40
CA GLU A 71 8.53 -3.12 0.95
C GLU A 71 7.24 -2.32 0.86
N TYR A 72 6.19 -2.85 1.48
CA TYR A 72 4.84 -2.33 1.47
C TYR A 72 4.43 -1.98 2.87
N LYS A 73 4.01 -0.74 3.07
CA LYS A 73 3.69 -0.21 4.39
C LYS A 73 2.38 0.56 4.34
N LEU A 74 1.50 0.26 5.29
CA LEU A 74 0.36 1.09 5.63
C LEU A 74 0.55 1.63 7.04
N THR A 75 0.47 2.95 7.19
CA THR A 75 0.41 3.59 8.52
C THR A 75 -0.98 4.15 8.71
N VAL A 76 -1.63 3.79 9.82
CA VAL A 76 -2.93 4.34 10.23
C VAL A 76 -2.71 5.19 11.46
N VAL A 77 -3.03 6.49 11.36
CA VAL A 77 -2.88 7.45 12.45
C VAL A 77 -4.26 7.91 12.93
N ASN A 78 -4.51 7.83 14.22
CA ASN A 78 -5.77 8.25 14.81
C ASN A 78 -5.70 9.71 15.30
N TYR A 79 -6.44 10.59 14.62
CA TYR A 79 -6.59 12.02 14.95
C TYR A 79 -7.79 12.32 15.85
N ALA A 80 -8.48 11.31 16.39
CA ALA A 80 -9.65 11.55 17.24
C ALA A 80 -9.32 12.39 18.48
N SER A 81 -8.09 12.31 18.99
CA SER A 81 -7.59 13.12 20.11
C SER A 81 -7.19 14.54 19.72
N ASP A 82 -7.00 14.82 18.43
CA ASP A 82 -6.66 16.15 17.91
C ASP A 82 -7.30 16.40 16.54
N PRO A 83 -8.62 16.62 16.48
CA PRO A 83 -9.33 16.87 15.23
C PRO A 83 -8.92 18.18 14.55
N THR A 84 -8.28 19.11 15.26
CA THR A 84 -7.89 20.40 14.69
C THR A 84 -6.77 20.29 13.65
N GLU A 85 -5.91 19.28 13.78
CA GLU A 85 -4.85 18.98 12.82
C GLU A 85 -5.31 18.10 11.65
N ALA A 86 -6.45 17.40 11.80
CA ALA A 86 -6.94 16.47 10.79
C ALA A 86 -7.11 17.13 9.40
N GLY A 87 -7.54 18.39 9.34
CA GLY A 87 -7.74 19.11 8.08
C GLY A 87 -6.47 19.32 7.24
N THR A 88 -5.28 19.24 7.85
CA THR A 88 -3.99 19.43 7.17
C THR A 88 -3.16 18.14 7.08
N ALA A 89 -3.64 17.05 7.68
CA ALA A 89 -2.87 15.81 7.85
C ALA A 89 -2.41 15.19 6.53
N ILE A 90 -3.26 15.17 5.50
CA ILE A 90 -2.89 14.66 4.16
C ILE A 90 -1.71 15.47 3.58
N ALA A 91 -1.80 16.81 3.62
CA ALA A 91 -0.76 17.67 3.08
C ALA A 91 0.57 17.54 3.85
N GLN A 92 0.49 17.37 5.18
CA GLN A 92 1.67 17.14 6.04
C GLN A 92 2.34 15.81 5.73
N ALA A 93 1.58 14.73 5.63
CA ALA A 93 2.11 13.42 5.25
C ALA A 93 2.74 13.45 3.85
N ALA A 94 2.09 14.07 2.88
CA ALA A 94 2.63 14.24 1.53
C ALA A 94 3.94 15.06 1.53
N LYS A 95 4.03 16.13 2.35
CA LYS A 95 5.26 16.92 2.53
C LYS A 95 6.39 16.05 3.08
N ALA A 96 6.11 15.20 4.06
CA ALA A 96 7.10 14.27 4.62
C ALA A 96 7.60 13.25 3.58
N ILE A 97 6.75 12.81 2.64
CA ILE A 97 7.17 11.94 1.55
C ILE A 97 8.05 12.69 0.54
N ARG A 98 7.65 13.91 0.15
CA ARG A 98 8.44 14.75 -0.78
C ARG A 98 9.86 14.98 -0.29
N SER A 99 10.04 15.17 1.01
CA SER A 99 11.38 15.41 1.61
C SER A 99 12.31 14.19 1.55
N LYS A 100 11.80 12.99 1.21
CA LYS A 100 12.62 11.76 1.15
C LYS A 100 13.47 11.65 -0.11
N GLY A 101 13.16 12.38 -1.18
CA GLY A 101 13.91 12.23 -2.44
C GLY A 101 13.47 13.15 -3.57
N ASP A 102 13.89 12.78 -4.78
CA ASP A 102 13.57 13.50 -6.01
C ASP A 102 12.12 13.19 -6.44
N VAL A 103 11.27 14.21 -6.40
CA VAL A 103 9.83 14.08 -6.69
C VAL A 103 9.60 13.80 -8.17
N ARG A 104 8.91 12.72 -8.49
CA ARG A 104 8.52 12.32 -9.84
C ARG A 104 7.06 12.59 -10.13
N PHE A 105 6.22 12.53 -9.11
CA PHE A 105 4.80 12.84 -9.20
C PHE A 105 4.30 13.40 -7.87
N ASP A 106 3.43 14.38 -7.92
CA ASP A 106 2.70 14.94 -6.78
C ASP A 106 1.35 15.47 -7.27
N GLY A 107 0.27 14.83 -6.87
CA GLY A 107 -1.05 15.16 -7.34
C GLY A 107 -2.15 14.81 -6.35
N LEU A 108 -3.20 15.64 -6.38
CA LEU A 108 -4.46 15.32 -5.70
C LEU A 108 -5.23 14.32 -6.54
N GLU A 109 -5.72 13.29 -5.90
CA GLU A 109 -6.50 12.22 -6.52
C GLU A 109 -7.76 11.92 -5.68
N HIS A 110 -8.52 10.95 -6.13
CA HIS A 110 -9.66 10.41 -5.39
C HIS A 110 -9.55 8.89 -5.36
N THR A 111 -9.46 8.34 -4.16
CA THR A 111 -9.46 6.90 -3.92
C THR A 111 -10.77 6.53 -3.23
N ASN A 112 -11.57 5.65 -3.85
CA ASN A 112 -12.91 5.30 -3.37
C ASN A 112 -13.81 6.54 -3.12
N ASN A 113 -13.70 7.56 -3.98
CA ASN A 113 -14.35 8.87 -3.84
C ASN A 113 -13.91 9.71 -2.62
N MET A 114 -12.89 9.30 -1.89
CA MET A 114 -12.25 10.10 -0.86
C MET A 114 -11.11 10.91 -1.46
N LYS A 115 -10.94 12.15 -1.00
CA LYS A 115 -9.78 12.96 -1.39
C LYS A 115 -8.51 12.28 -0.92
N SER A 116 -7.58 12.09 -1.83
CA SER A 116 -6.26 11.54 -1.56
C SER A 116 -5.16 12.41 -2.17
N GLN A 117 -3.94 12.22 -1.72
CA GLN A 117 -2.75 12.79 -2.35
C GLN A 117 -1.76 11.68 -2.65
N ARG A 118 -1.38 11.60 -3.92
CA ARG A 118 -0.35 10.66 -4.37
C ARG A 118 0.96 11.40 -4.59
N VAL A 119 2.03 10.86 -4.02
CA VAL A 119 3.39 11.39 -4.19
C VAL A 119 4.31 10.23 -4.54
N SER A 120 5.14 10.40 -5.57
CA SER A 120 6.22 9.47 -5.83
C SER A 120 7.57 10.18 -5.87
N VAL A 121 8.56 9.51 -5.31
CA VAL A 121 9.93 10.02 -5.24
C VAL A 121 10.94 8.93 -5.58
N VAL A 122 12.08 9.33 -6.11
CA VAL A 122 13.27 8.47 -6.22
C VAL A 122 14.17 8.76 -5.02
N LEU A 123 14.45 7.72 -4.22
CA LEU A 123 15.26 7.86 -3.02
C LEU A 123 16.74 8.06 -3.37
N PRO A 124 17.42 9.02 -2.75
CA PRO A 124 18.84 9.30 -3.04
C PRO A 124 19.72 8.12 -2.67
N GLY A 125 20.82 7.96 -3.38
CA GLY A 125 21.81 6.90 -3.17
C GLY A 125 21.37 5.51 -3.63
N SER A 126 20.20 5.06 -3.24
CA SER A 126 19.67 3.73 -3.61
C SER A 126 18.97 3.70 -4.98
N GLY A 127 18.46 4.83 -5.47
CA GLY A 127 17.66 4.91 -6.69
C GLY A 127 16.32 4.19 -6.59
N ARG A 128 15.91 3.72 -5.39
CA ARG A 128 14.63 3.04 -5.18
C ARG A 128 13.47 3.99 -5.42
N PHE A 129 12.38 3.44 -5.92
CA PHE A 129 11.16 4.19 -6.17
C PHE A 129 10.20 4.03 -4.99
N LEU A 130 9.81 5.13 -4.39
CA LEU A 130 8.80 5.19 -3.34
C LEU A 130 7.54 5.84 -3.88
N LEU A 131 6.44 5.10 -3.91
CA LEU A 131 5.11 5.63 -4.19
C LEU A 131 4.30 5.64 -2.90
N SER A 132 3.76 6.81 -2.57
CA SER A 132 2.85 6.97 -1.43
C SER A 132 1.50 7.47 -1.90
N GLU A 133 0.46 6.97 -1.26
CA GLU A 133 -0.90 7.49 -1.35
C GLU A 133 -1.43 7.73 0.05
N THR A 134 -1.97 8.93 0.27
CA THR A 134 -2.44 9.36 1.58
C THR A 134 -3.89 9.83 1.47
N LEU A 135 -4.74 9.30 2.32
CA LEU A 135 -6.15 9.70 2.43
C LEU A 135 -6.60 9.77 3.88
N MET A 136 -7.72 10.42 4.13
CA MET A 136 -8.29 10.53 5.47
C MET A 136 -9.79 10.23 5.45
N ASN A 137 -10.24 9.48 6.44
CA ASN A 137 -11.64 9.21 6.70
C ASN A 137 -11.91 9.21 8.22
N GLU A 138 -12.94 9.93 8.65
CA GLU A 138 -13.44 9.94 10.04
C GLU A 138 -12.35 10.06 11.11
N GLY A 139 -11.40 10.97 10.90
CA GLY A 139 -10.30 11.21 11.83
C GLY A 139 -9.19 10.16 11.80
N ARG A 140 -9.20 9.22 10.85
CA ARG A 140 -8.08 8.30 10.59
C ARG A 140 -7.35 8.68 9.32
N LEU A 141 -6.06 8.87 9.42
CA LEU A 141 -5.16 9.10 8.29
C LEU A 141 -4.52 7.78 7.88
N TYR A 142 -4.68 7.42 6.62
CA TYR A 142 -4.08 6.23 6.01
C TYR A 142 -2.96 6.68 5.08
N ILE A 143 -1.74 6.20 5.34
CA ILE A 143 -0.55 6.50 4.52
C ILE A 143 -0.03 5.18 3.97
N MET A 144 -0.28 4.94 2.69
CA MET A 144 0.26 3.81 1.95
C MET A 144 1.63 4.18 1.39
N GLU A 145 2.61 3.30 1.53
CA GLU A 145 3.96 3.47 0.97
C GLU A 145 4.40 2.15 0.32
N ALA A 146 4.71 2.19 -0.97
CA ALA A 146 5.34 1.08 -1.69
C ALA A 146 6.75 1.49 -2.12
N ASN A 147 7.75 0.81 -1.58
CA ASN A 147 9.17 1.06 -1.84
C ASN A 147 9.75 -0.10 -2.64
N THR A 148 10.00 0.11 -3.93
CA THR A 148 10.46 -0.92 -4.87
C THR A 148 11.88 -0.68 -5.35
N ALA A 149 12.50 -1.72 -5.90
CA ALA A 149 13.82 -1.62 -6.52
C ALA A 149 13.84 -0.59 -7.66
N PRO A 150 15.01 -0.06 -8.04
CA PRO A 150 15.11 0.84 -9.19
C PRO A 150 14.48 0.25 -10.44
N ASN A 151 13.72 1.06 -11.18
CA ASN A 151 13.02 0.71 -12.42
C ASN A 151 11.95 -0.40 -12.28
N VAL A 152 11.58 -0.78 -11.05
CA VAL A 152 10.43 -1.66 -10.78
C VAL A 152 9.27 -0.81 -10.30
N PRO A 153 8.17 -0.71 -11.09
CA PRO A 153 6.99 0.03 -10.65
C PRO A 153 6.33 -0.71 -9.47
N PRO A 154 5.72 0.04 -8.52
CA PRO A 154 4.93 -0.56 -7.46
C PRO A 154 3.76 -1.36 -8.05
N PRO A 155 3.45 -2.55 -7.52
CA PRO A 155 2.34 -3.34 -8.01
C PRO A 155 1.01 -2.66 -7.70
N ALA A 156 0.15 -2.58 -8.70
CA ALA A 156 -1.20 -2.01 -8.57
C ALA A 156 -2.04 -2.72 -7.50
N GLN A 157 -1.77 -4.00 -7.25
CA GLN A 157 -2.43 -4.80 -6.21
C GLN A 157 -2.34 -4.19 -4.81
N PHE A 158 -1.25 -3.50 -4.47
CA PHE A 158 -1.17 -2.78 -3.19
C PHE A 158 -1.89 -1.44 -3.29
N GLN A 159 -1.53 -0.63 -4.29
CA GLN A 159 -2.00 0.76 -4.41
C GLN A 159 -3.52 0.88 -4.59
N ALA A 160 -4.14 -0.07 -5.29
CA ALA A 160 -5.57 -0.02 -5.58
C ALA A 160 -6.43 -0.86 -4.63
N SER A 161 -5.85 -1.50 -3.62
CA SER A 161 -6.58 -2.45 -2.76
C SER A 161 -7.12 -1.86 -1.48
N LEU A 162 -6.65 -0.69 -1.05
CA LEU A 162 -7.13 -0.09 0.19
C LEU A 162 -8.62 0.24 0.10
N GLN A 163 -9.38 -0.35 1.01
CA GLN A 163 -10.79 0.01 1.22
C GLN A 163 -10.97 0.43 2.68
N VAL A 164 -11.62 1.55 2.88
CA VAL A 164 -12.02 2.00 4.22
C VAL A 164 -13.35 1.37 4.56
N LEU A 165 -13.48 0.88 5.79
CA LEU A 165 -14.64 0.18 6.30
C LEU A 165 -15.44 1.08 7.25
N ASP A 166 -16.75 0.90 7.28
CA ASP A 166 -17.60 1.47 8.32
C ASP A 166 -17.56 0.62 9.62
N ASP A 167 -18.29 1.05 10.65
CA ASP A 167 -18.39 0.34 11.93
C ASP A 167 -18.95 -1.08 11.81
N ALA A 168 -19.73 -1.37 10.76
CA ALA A 168 -20.22 -2.71 10.46
C ALA A 168 -19.19 -3.57 9.71
N GLY A 169 -18.06 -3.00 9.32
CA GLY A 169 -17.02 -3.67 8.52
C GLY A 169 -17.35 -3.76 7.03
N VAL A 170 -18.23 -2.89 6.55
CA VAL A 170 -18.59 -2.80 5.13
C VAL A 170 -17.79 -1.70 4.46
N ALA A 171 -17.27 -1.96 3.26
CA ALA A 171 -16.49 -0.98 2.51
C ALA A 171 -17.32 0.28 2.19
N ILE A 172 -16.80 1.43 2.61
CA ILE A 172 -17.42 2.73 2.36
C ILE A 172 -17.26 3.05 0.87
N ARG A 173 -18.37 3.20 0.18
CA ARG A 173 -18.43 3.69 -1.18
C ARG A 173 -19.20 4.99 -1.17
N TYR A 174 -18.49 6.11 -1.15
CA TYR A 174 -19.16 7.41 -1.24
C TYR A 174 -19.86 7.51 -2.59
N LYS A 175 -21.18 7.68 -2.56
CA LYS A 175 -21.96 8.00 -3.77
C LYS A 175 -21.57 9.41 -4.20
N ASN A 176 -21.20 9.59 -5.46
CA ASN A 176 -21.02 10.93 -6.01
C ASN A 176 -22.38 11.66 -5.92
N PRO A 177 -22.49 12.78 -5.18
CA PRO A 177 -23.75 13.52 -5.05
C PRO A 177 -24.33 13.96 -6.40
N GLU A 178 -23.48 14.18 -7.42
CA GLU A 178 -23.93 14.54 -8.77
C GLU A 178 -24.63 13.41 -9.53
N SER A 179 -24.47 12.15 -9.12
CA SER A 179 -25.12 11.01 -9.77
C SER A 179 -26.59 10.87 -9.38
N THR A 180 -27.02 11.52 -8.31
CA THR A 180 -28.40 11.43 -7.79
C THR A 180 -29.34 12.46 -8.45
N GLU A 181 -28.81 13.54 -9.03
CA GLU A 181 -29.62 14.54 -9.73
C GLU A 181 -30.01 14.17 -11.17
N ARG A 182 -29.28 13.25 -11.81
CA ARG A 182 -29.59 12.83 -13.21
C ARG A 182 -30.62 11.72 -13.31
N ALA A 183 -31.12 11.20 -12.20
CA ALA A 183 -32.13 10.12 -12.15
C ALA A 183 -33.54 10.59 -11.76
N ARG A 184 -33.85 11.91 -11.89
CA ARG A 184 -35.19 12.49 -11.71
C ARG A 184 -35.71 13.10 -12.99
#